data_2b67c273e4ee55ac2335fecedb10ecda
#
_entry.id   2b67c273e4ee55ac2335fecedb10ecda
#
_cell.length_a   1.000
_cell.length_b   1.000
_cell.length_c   1.000
_cell.angle_alpha   90.00
_cell.angle_beta   90.00
_cell.angle_gamma   90.00
#
_symmetry.space_group_name_H-M   'P 1'
#
loop_
_entity.id
_entity.type
_entity.pdbx_description
1 polymer ?
#
loop_
_entity_poly.entity_id
_entity_poly.type
_entity_poly.pdbx_seq_one_letter_code
_entity_poly.pdbx_strand_id
1 'polypeptide(L)'
;KLPDNFVSEIGDASVSIYPWEISYCISNELNYIPMYGVQAYSTYTPYLDKETAEKLEKDLPEYIVFSLDTIDNRWPLVECPHIWEVIRANYYIDMQEDNLFLLKRQVNEIKNEYIEVKEDSISINDEIAIEDFDYLKLDFKLNFWGKFVKMIWKIPEIDMHVYYDDGTQVKKRVLVEMLSNGVEVGKIVRDNETFIDIINDSGDLAHVKKISFEGKGLSYYKDNVKVLYYLSEQNNKESYNGDN
;
A
#
# COMPACT_ATOMS: atom_id res chain seq x y z
N LYS A 1 9.35 19.34 13.10
CA LYS A 1 10.45 18.81 13.91
C LYS A 1 10.08 17.39 14.34
N LEU A 2 11.04 16.44 14.30
CA LEU A 2 10.82 15.10 14.85
C LEU A 2 10.60 15.20 16.37
N PRO A 3 9.68 14.41 16.97
CA PRO A 3 9.49 14.37 18.42
C PRO A 3 10.77 14.01 19.16
N ASP A 4 11.03 14.66 20.29
CA ASP A 4 12.27 14.47 21.06
C ASP A 4 12.37 13.04 21.67
N ASN A 5 11.23 12.40 21.97
CA ASN A 5 11.15 11.01 22.41
C ASN A 5 11.57 10.04 21.29
N PHE A 6 11.17 10.29 20.01
CA PHE A 6 11.62 9.50 18.87
C PHE A 6 13.13 9.60 18.69
N VAL A 7 13.67 10.83 18.73
CA VAL A 7 15.12 11.05 18.60
C VAL A 7 15.88 10.31 19.71
N SER A 8 15.35 10.34 20.94
CA SER A 8 15.97 9.67 22.10
C SER A 8 15.93 8.14 21.97
N GLU A 9 14.82 7.58 21.45
CA GLU A 9 14.67 6.13 21.25
C GLU A 9 15.56 5.63 20.10
N ILE A 10 15.63 6.36 18.99
CA ILE A 10 16.47 6.00 17.84
C ILE A 10 17.96 6.01 18.24
N GLY A 11 18.43 7.05 18.92
CA GLY A 11 19.83 7.20 19.30
C GLY A 11 20.77 7.04 18.11
N ASP A 12 21.76 6.13 18.22
CA ASP A 12 22.74 5.81 17.18
C ASP A 12 22.26 4.70 16.20
N ALA A 13 21.06 4.15 16.42
CA ALA A 13 20.52 3.09 15.59
C ALA A 13 20.22 3.57 14.16
N SER A 14 20.22 2.62 13.22
CA SER A 14 19.88 2.93 11.83
C SER A 14 18.40 3.28 11.67
N VAL A 15 18.11 4.32 10.89
CA VAL A 15 16.74 4.79 10.66
C VAL A 15 16.51 5.17 9.22
N SER A 16 15.32 4.81 8.71
CA SER A 16 14.81 5.29 7.42
C SER A 16 13.55 6.13 7.61
N ILE A 17 13.06 6.73 6.55
CA ILE A 17 11.84 7.54 6.55
C ILE A 17 10.92 7.12 5.42
N TYR A 18 9.62 7.04 5.74
CA TYR A 18 8.53 6.87 4.79
C TYR A 18 7.43 7.90 5.12
N PRO A 19 6.85 8.65 4.19
CA PRO A 19 7.10 8.55 2.74
C PRO A 19 8.20 9.48 2.17
N TRP A 20 8.59 10.63 2.82
CA TRP A 20 9.52 11.58 2.16
C TRP A 20 10.30 12.55 3.07
N GLU A 21 9.95 12.74 4.33
CA GLU A 21 10.48 13.82 5.19
C GLU A 21 11.92 13.57 5.71
N ILE A 22 12.86 13.31 4.79
CA ILE A 22 14.28 13.03 5.13
C ILE A 22 14.95 14.13 5.95
N SER A 23 14.40 15.37 5.92
CA SER A 23 14.87 16.48 6.74
C SER A 23 14.85 16.16 8.23
N TYR A 24 13.98 15.27 8.70
CA TYR A 24 13.94 14.81 10.09
C TYR A 24 15.24 14.11 10.50
N CYS A 25 15.78 13.24 9.65
CA CYS A 25 17.04 12.56 9.97
C CYS A 25 18.24 13.51 9.90
N ILE A 26 18.28 14.34 8.87
CA ILE A 26 19.41 15.28 8.66
C ILE A 26 19.48 16.32 9.79
N SER A 27 18.33 16.89 10.18
CA SER A 27 18.29 17.94 11.20
C SER A 27 18.53 17.45 12.63
N ASN A 28 18.40 16.15 12.86
CA ASN A 28 18.66 15.51 14.15
C ASN A 28 19.93 14.64 14.14
N GLU A 29 20.74 14.71 13.06
CA GLU A 29 22.02 13.98 12.90
C GLU A 29 21.89 12.46 13.11
N LEU A 30 20.72 11.89 12.72
CA LEU A 30 20.46 10.47 12.87
C LEU A 30 21.21 9.63 11.83
N ASN A 31 21.45 8.36 12.15
CA ASN A 31 22.11 7.40 11.27
C ASN A 31 21.14 6.94 10.14
N TYR A 32 20.97 7.81 9.16
CA TYR A 32 19.99 7.66 8.07
C TYR A 32 20.42 6.65 7.01
N ILE A 33 19.57 5.63 6.78
CA ILE A 33 19.70 4.70 5.67
C ILE A 33 18.65 5.05 4.60
N PRO A 34 19.07 5.52 3.41
CA PRO A 34 18.12 5.92 2.38
C PRO A 34 17.44 4.71 1.73
N MET A 35 16.13 4.78 1.53
CA MET A 35 15.43 3.91 0.59
C MET A 35 15.90 4.21 -0.85
N TYR A 36 15.70 3.28 -1.79
CA TYR A 36 16.13 3.45 -3.19
C TYR A 36 15.43 4.65 -3.85
N GLY A 37 14.13 4.76 -3.65
CA GLY A 37 13.40 6.00 -3.90
C GLY A 37 13.42 6.84 -2.63
N VAL A 38 14.18 7.93 -2.63
CA VAL A 38 14.28 8.84 -1.47
C VAL A 38 12.92 9.36 -1.01
N GLN A 39 11.95 9.36 -1.93
CA GLN A 39 10.58 9.80 -1.69
C GLN A 39 9.63 8.78 -2.32
N ALA A 40 8.69 8.23 -1.54
CA ALA A 40 7.77 7.19 -1.98
C ALA A 40 7.03 7.57 -3.27
N TYR A 41 6.59 8.82 -3.41
CA TYR A 41 5.90 9.28 -4.61
C TYR A 41 6.78 9.29 -5.88
N SER A 42 8.10 9.15 -5.78
CA SER A 42 8.99 8.99 -6.93
C SER A 42 9.08 7.55 -7.42
N THR A 43 8.60 6.57 -6.63
CA THR A 43 8.52 5.16 -6.99
C THR A 43 7.20 4.81 -7.68
N TYR A 44 6.79 5.61 -8.67
CA TYR A 44 5.48 5.57 -9.33
C TYR A 44 5.36 4.52 -10.44
N THR A 45 6.24 3.55 -10.51
CA THR A 45 6.14 2.42 -11.44
C THR A 45 6.24 1.09 -10.70
N PRO A 46 5.54 0.04 -11.16
CA PRO A 46 5.62 -1.28 -10.54
C PRO A 46 7.06 -1.81 -10.39
N TYR A 47 7.92 -1.51 -11.37
CA TYR A 47 9.34 -1.88 -11.33
C TYR A 47 10.10 -1.18 -10.19
N LEU A 48 9.95 0.15 -10.07
CA LEU A 48 10.67 0.92 -9.04
C LEU A 48 10.20 0.57 -7.62
N ASP A 49 8.92 0.30 -7.42
CA ASP A 49 8.37 -0.16 -6.16
C ASP A 49 9.00 -1.50 -5.76
N LYS A 50 9.04 -2.46 -6.66
CA LYS A 50 9.67 -3.77 -6.44
C LYS A 50 11.16 -3.64 -6.11
N GLU A 51 11.94 -2.91 -6.91
CA GLU A 51 13.38 -2.70 -6.67
C GLU A 51 13.64 -2.01 -5.32
N THR A 52 12.78 -1.05 -4.94
CA THR A 52 12.90 -0.37 -3.65
C THR A 52 12.58 -1.31 -2.50
N ALA A 53 11.55 -2.13 -2.63
CA ALA A 53 11.18 -3.14 -1.65
C ALA A 53 12.29 -4.20 -1.47
N GLU A 54 12.86 -4.73 -2.57
CA GLU A 54 13.96 -5.69 -2.52
C GLU A 54 15.22 -5.10 -1.87
N LYS A 55 15.49 -3.82 -2.06
CA LYS A 55 16.60 -3.15 -1.38
C LYS A 55 16.33 -2.99 0.10
N LEU A 56 15.11 -2.55 0.46
CA LEU A 56 14.71 -2.42 1.86
C LEU A 56 14.81 -3.74 2.58
N GLU A 57 14.34 -4.83 1.96
CA GLU A 57 14.40 -6.20 2.54
C GLU A 57 15.83 -6.68 2.79
N LYS A 58 16.79 -6.28 1.94
CA LYS A 58 18.22 -6.63 2.10
C LYS A 58 18.93 -5.85 3.21
N ASP A 59 18.48 -4.63 3.50
CA ASP A 59 19.14 -3.72 4.44
C ASP A 59 18.09 -3.00 5.29
N LEU A 60 17.40 -3.80 6.13
CA LEU A 60 16.35 -3.32 7.02
C LEU A 60 16.93 -2.41 8.10
N PRO A 61 16.59 -1.11 8.16
CA PRO A 61 16.97 -0.25 9.26
C PRO A 61 16.33 -0.73 10.57
N GLU A 62 16.91 -0.34 11.72
CA GLU A 62 16.33 -0.66 13.03
C GLU A 62 15.00 0.05 13.24
N TYR A 63 14.89 1.29 12.73
CA TYR A 63 13.68 2.11 12.83
C TYR A 63 13.25 2.66 11.47
N ILE A 64 11.94 2.88 11.32
CA ILE A 64 11.35 3.69 10.26
C ILE A 64 10.49 4.78 10.90
N VAL A 65 10.79 6.05 10.62
CA VAL A 65 9.85 7.14 10.89
C VAL A 65 8.83 7.13 9.76
N PHE A 66 7.57 6.92 10.11
CA PHE A 66 6.49 6.62 9.17
C PHE A 66 5.32 7.60 9.33
N SER A 67 4.70 7.99 8.22
CA SER A 67 3.39 8.63 8.21
C SER A 67 2.52 8.11 7.06
N LEU A 68 1.20 8.30 7.19
CA LEU A 68 0.24 7.99 6.13
C LEU A 68 0.06 9.14 5.13
N ASP A 69 0.92 10.15 5.18
CA ASP A 69 0.85 11.27 4.26
C ASP A 69 1.06 10.82 2.83
N THR A 70 0.24 11.34 1.93
CA THR A 70 0.33 11.04 0.50
C THR A 70 0.31 12.32 -0.33
N ILE A 71 1.00 12.30 -1.46
CA ILE A 71 0.92 13.40 -2.41
C ILE A 71 -0.37 13.30 -3.23
N ASP A 72 -0.97 14.43 -3.59
CA ASP A 72 -2.12 14.48 -4.48
C ASP A 72 -3.33 13.65 -4.00
N ASN A 73 -3.55 13.52 -2.69
CA ASN A 73 -4.62 12.73 -2.10
C ASN A 73 -4.67 11.27 -2.60
N ARG A 74 -3.52 10.63 -2.76
CA ARG A 74 -3.45 9.20 -3.15
C ARG A 74 -3.86 8.29 -1.99
N TRP A 75 -4.20 7.06 -2.33
CA TRP A 75 -4.38 6.02 -1.32
C TRP A 75 -3.05 5.70 -0.64
N PRO A 76 -2.97 5.86 0.69
CA PRO A 76 -1.79 5.42 1.44
C PRO A 76 -1.53 3.93 1.18
N LEU A 77 -0.25 3.56 1.12
CA LEU A 77 0.22 2.18 0.97
C LEU A 77 -0.12 1.52 -0.38
N VAL A 78 -1.21 1.91 -1.05
CA VAL A 78 -1.55 1.44 -2.41
C VAL A 78 -0.63 2.06 -3.47
N GLU A 79 0.03 3.18 -3.17
CA GLU A 79 0.98 3.79 -4.11
C GLU A 79 2.34 3.07 -4.16
N CYS A 80 2.69 2.27 -3.14
CA CYS A 80 3.93 1.49 -3.07
C CYS A 80 3.65 0.14 -2.38
N PRO A 81 2.88 -0.77 -3.01
CA PRO A 81 2.38 -1.97 -2.34
C PRO A 81 3.50 -2.93 -1.89
N HIS A 82 4.57 -3.13 -2.67
CA HIS A 82 5.67 -4.00 -2.26
C HIS A 82 6.51 -3.42 -1.12
N ILE A 83 6.74 -2.11 -1.10
CA ILE A 83 7.40 -1.46 0.05
C ILE A 83 6.55 -1.66 1.30
N TRP A 84 5.22 -1.53 1.17
CA TRP A 84 4.30 -1.76 2.27
C TRP A 84 4.35 -3.21 2.78
N GLU A 85 4.38 -4.20 1.89
CA GLU A 85 4.51 -5.62 2.26
C GLU A 85 5.77 -5.86 3.10
N VAL A 86 6.93 -5.28 2.71
CA VAL A 86 8.18 -5.39 3.48
C VAL A 86 8.07 -4.71 4.85
N ILE A 87 7.49 -3.50 4.91
CA ILE A 87 7.32 -2.80 6.18
C ILE A 87 6.43 -3.60 7.12
N ARG A 88 5.27 -4.04 6.65
CA ARG A 88 4.32 -4.81 7.45
C ARG A 88 4.88 -6.13 7.96
N ALA A 89 5.69 -6.81 7.14
CA ALA A 89 6.29 -8.08 7.51
C ALA A 89 7.38 -7.97 8.58
N ASN A 90 8.07 -6.81 8.66
CA ASN A 90 9.30 -6.68 9.42
C ASN A 90 9.26 -5.67 10.57
N TYR A 91 8.16 -4.91 10.71
CA TYR A 91 8.09 -3.83 11.69
C TYR A 91 6.80 -3.87 12.51
N TYR A 92 6.87 -3.35 13.72
CA TYR A 92 5.73 -3.05 14.59
C TYR A 92 5.76 -1.58 15.00
N ILE A 93 4.64 -1.05 15.51
CA ILE A 93 4.55 0.32 16.03
C ILE A 93 5.14 0.33 17.44
N ASP A 94 6.27 1.03 17.60
CA ASP A 94 6.93 1.22 18.89
C ASP A 94 6.39 2.47 19.62
N MET A 95 6.25 3.57 18.86
CA MET A 95 5.73 4.84 19.38
C MET A 95 4.83 5.52 18.33
N GLN A 96 3.94 6.38 18.84
CA GLN A 96 3.12 7.28 18.02
C GLN A 96 3.10 8.67 18.67
N GLU A 97 3.23 9.70 17.83
CA GLU A 97 2.98 11.10 18.23
C GLU A 97 2.38 11.86 17.05
N ASP A 98 1.21 12.44 17.26
CA ASP A 98 0.39 13.08 16.21
C ASP A 98 0.16 12.12 15.00
N ASN A 99 0.63 12.53 13.81
CA ASN A 99 0.54 11.75 12.57
C ASN A 99 1.80 10.93 12.27
N LEU A 100 2.76 10.88 13.19
CA LEU A 100 4.01 10.15 13.03
C LEU A 100 3.99 8.87 13.85
N PHE A 101 4.50 7.82 13.24
CA PHE A 101 4.77 6.54 13.88
C PHE A 101 6.27 6.27 13.86
N LEU A 102 6.81 5.79 14.96
CA LEU A 102 8.12 5.17 15.00
C LEU A 102 7.89 3.67 14.91
N LEU A 103 8.26 3.10 13.77
CA LEU A 103 8.21 1.66 13.55
C LEU A 103 9.56 1.07 13.92
N LYS A 104 9.57 -0.03 14.70
CA LYS A 104 10.76 -0.74 15.11
C LYS A 104 10.81 -2.13 14.49
N ARG A 105 12.00 -2.53 14.05
CA ARG A 105 12.19 -3.84 13.42
C ARG A 105 11.91 -4.96 14.43
N GLN A 106 11.09 -5.92 14.00
CA GLN A 106 10.82 -7.13 14.78
C GLN A 106 11.83 -8.25 14.48
N VAL A 107 11.98 -9.15 15.44
CA VAL A 107 12.93 -10.27 15.33
C VAL A 107 12.45 -11.33 14.31
N ASN A 108 11.15 -11.58 14.28
CA ASN A 108 10.55 -12.59 13.41
C ASN A 108 9.77 -11.90 12.29
N GLU A 109 10.09 -12.23 11.06
CA GLU A 109 9.33 -11.79 9.90
C GLU A 109 7.94 -12.44 9.90
N ILE A 110 6.89 -11.64 9.65
CA ILE A 110 5.50 -12.11 9.49
C ILE A 110 5.14 -11.97 8.02
N LYS A 111 5.30 -13.03 7.24
CA LYS A 111 4.89 -13.04 5.82
C LYS A 111 3.44 -13.48 5.67
N ASN A 112 2.66 -12.68 4.95
CA ASN A 112 1.38 -13.12 4.44
C ASN A 112 1.60 -13.82 3.10
N GLU A 113 1.30 -15.10 3.04
CA GLU A 113 1.29 -15.84 1.78
C GLU A 113 -0.12 -15.80 1.19
N TYR A 114 -0.19 -15.45 -0.11
CA TYR A 114 -1.44 -15.32 -0.84
C TYR A 114 -1.52 -16.37 -1.95
N ILE A 115 -2.64 -17.07 -2.02
CA ILE A 115 -2.92 -18.08 -3.03
C ILE A 115 -3.92 -17.52 -4.03
N GLU A 116 -3.56 -17.56 -5.32
CA GLU A 116 -4.48 -17.18 -6.39
C GLU A 116 -5.62 -18.19 -6.48
N VAL A 117 -6.85 -17.70 -6.35
CA VAL A 117 -8.05 -18.55 -6.31
C VAL A 117 -9.01 -18.29 -7.47
N LYS A 118 -8.92 -17.09 -8.11
CA LYS A 118 -9.80 -16.72 -9.21
C LYS A 118 -9.10 -15.74 -10.15
N GLU A 119 -9.31 -15.91 -11.44
CA GLU A 119 -9.00 -14.93 -12.48
C GLU A 119 -10.29 -14.50 -13.17
N ASP A 120 -10.45 -13.20 -13.41
CA ASP A 120 -11.62 -12.64 -14.09
C ASP A 120 -11.20 -11.51 -15.04
N SER A 121 -12.12 -11.10 -15.89
CA SER A 121 -11.94 -10.03 -16.86
C SER A 121 -13.19 -9.19 -16.88
N ILE A 122 -13.10 -7.97 -16.39
CA ILE A 122 -14.22 -7.06 -16.17
C ILE A 122 -14.13 -5.82 -17.02
N SER A 123 -15.24 -5.09 -17.22
CA SER A 123 -15.18 -3.74 -17.77
C SER A 123 -14.56 -2.77 -16.78
N ILE A 124 -13.79 -1.81 -17.27
CA ILE A 124 -13.12 -0.77 -16.48
C ILE A 124 -14.10 0.08 -15.64
N ASN A 125 -15.37 0.10 -16.03
CA ASN A 125 -16.44 0.84 -15.36
C ASN A 125 -17.25 -0.03 -14.38
N ASP A 126 -16.96 -1.33 -14.30
CA ASP A 126 -17.65 -2.22 -13.38
C ASP A 126 -17.15 -2.04 -11.95
N GLU A 127 -18.03 -2.36 -11.00
CA GLU A 127 -17.66 -2.51 -9.61
C GLU A 127 -17.06 -3.89 -9.38
N ILE A 128 -15.99 -3.97 -8.60
CA ILE A 128 -15.32 -5.21 -8.24
C ILE A 128 -15.77 -5.59 -6.84
N ALA A 129 -16.54 -6.66 -6.72
CA ALA A 129 -16.90 -7.24 -5.42
C ALA A 129 -15.66 -7.86 -4.78
N ILE A 130 -15.43 -7.53 -3.51
CA ILE A 130 -14.28 -8.04 -2.77
C ILE A 130 -14.68 -9.31 -2.00
N GLU A 131 -15.92 -9.33 -1.47
CA GLU A 131 -16.44 -10.48 -0.71
C GLU A 131 -15.42 -10.98 0.33
N ASP A 132 -14.95 -12.22 0.15
CA ASP A 132 -14.02 -12.89 1.06
C ASP A 132 -12.55 -12.85 0.59
N PHE A 133 -12.23 -12.06 -0.44
CA PHE A 133 -10.85 -11.98 -0.95
C PHE A 133 -9.99 -11.02 -0.13
N ASP A 134 -8.75 -11.42 0.12
CA ASP A 134 -7.80 -10.65 0.93
C ASP A 134 -6.93 -9.72 0.08
N TYR A 135 -6.66 -10.12 -1.18
CA TYR A 135 -5.68 -9.42 -2.01
C TYR A 135 -6.07 -9.50 -3.49
N LEU A 136 -5.84 -8.41 -4.22
CA LEU A 136 -6.11 -8.33 -5.66
C LEU A 136 -4.88 -7.87 -6.44
N LYS A 137 -4.76 -8.35 -7.69
CA LYS A 137 -3.94 -7.70 -8.72
C LYS A 137 -4.82 -7.29 -9.88
N LEU A 138 -4.65 -6.05 -10.33
CA LEU A 138 -5.42 -5.50 -11.44
C LEU A 138 -4.48 -5.02 -12.55
N ASP A 139 -4.65 -5.55 -13.76
CA ASP A 139 -3.81 -5.22 -14.92
C ASP A 139 -4.54 -4.25 -15.85
N PHE A 140 -4.30 -2.96 -15.64
CA PHE A 140 -4.78 -1.88 -16.48
C PHE A 140 -3.85 -1.66 -17.68
N LYS A 141 -4.32 -1.91 -18.89
CA LYS A 141 -3.54 -1.75 -20.13
C LYS A 141 -3.93 -0.50 -20.88
N LEU A 142 -2.96 0.35 -21.18
CA LEU A 142 -3.16 1.52 -22.02
C LEU A 142 -3.72 1.11 -23.40
N ASN A 143 -4.72 1.85 -23.86
CA ASN A 143 -5.16 1.79 -25.25
C ASN A 143 -4.19 2.56 -26.18
N PHE A 144 -4.47 2.64 -27.47
CA PHE A 144 -3.61 3.33 -28.43
C PHE A 144 -3.38 4.81 -28.06
N TRP A 145 -4.44 5.53 -27.72
CA TRP A 145 -4.35 6.94 -27.33
C TRP A 145 -3.66 7.13 -25.99
N GLY A 146 -3.90 6.24 -25.05
CA GLY A 146 -3.21 6.27 -23.74
C GLY A 146 -1.70 6.13 -23.88
N LYS A 147 -1.21 5.24 -24.74
CA LYS A 147 0.22 5.09 -25.05
C LYS A 147 0.80 6.37 -25.65
N PHE A 148 0.09 7.00 -26.58
CA PHE A 148 0.52 8.24 -27.20
C PHE A 148 0.54 9.40 -26.21
N VAL A 149 -0.53 9.57 -25.42
CA VAL A 149 -0.59 10.62 -24.39
C VAL A 149 0.50 10.43 -23.33
N LYS A 150 0.70 9.22 -22.82
CA LYS A 150 1.74 8.92 -21.82
C LYS A 150 3.16 9.26 -22.31
N MET A 151 3.40 9.21 -23.62
CA MET A 151 4.71 9.55 -24.19
C MET A 151 5.00 11.05 -24.15
N ILE A 152 3.98 11.91 -24.26
CA ILE A 152 4.14 13.37 -24.37
C ILE A 152 3.56 14.14 -23.19
N TRP A 153 2.68 13.54 -22.41
CA TRP A 153 1.99 14.17 -21.29
C TRP A 153 1.56 13.16 -20.21
N LYS A 154 1.14 13.67 -19.07
CA LYS A 154 0.61 12.88 -17.95
C LYS A 154 -0.85 12.49 -18.23
N ILE A 155 -1.22 11.23 -17.99
CA ILE A 155 -2.61 10.78 -18.03
C ILE A 155 -3.39 11.49 -16.92
N PRO A 156 -4.64 11.95 -17.20
CA PRO A 156 -5.49 12.54 -16.17
C PRO A 156 -5.75 11.59 -14.99
N GLU A 157 -6.13 12.17 -13.88
CA GLU A 157 -6.34 11.47 -12.63
C GLU A 157 -7.44 10.43 -12.70
N ILE A 158 -7.23 9.36 -11.92
CA ILE A 158 -8.17 8.29 -11.66
C ILE A 158 -8.29 8.14 -10.16
N ASP A 159 -9.51 8.08 -9.67
CA ASP A 159 -9.84 7.83 -8.28
C ASP A 159 -10.33 6.39 -8.11
N MET A 160 -9.95 5.76 -7.01
CA MET A 160 -10.49 4.50 -6.54
C MET A 160 -11.45 4.77 -5.39
N HIS A 161 -12.67 4.30 -5.52
CA HIS A 161 -13.69 4.29 -4.48
C HIS A 161 -13.66 2.95 -3.77
N VAL A 162 -13.63 2.99 -2.46
CA VAL A 162 -13.71 1.83 -1.59
C VAL A 162 -14.99 1.94 -0.76
N TYR A 163 -15.80 0.89 -0.78
CA TYR A 163 -17.08 0.80 -0.08
C TYR A 163 -16.97 -0.26 1.01
N TYR A 164 -17.26 0.10 2.25
CA TYR A 164 -17.13 -0.76 3.41
C TYR A 164 -18.50 -1.33 3.84
N ASP A 165 -18.48 -2.37 4.66
CA ASP A 165 -19.69 -3.06 5.18
C ASP A 165 -20.41 -2.23 6.23
N ASP A 166 -19.73 -1.32 6.93
CA ASP A 166 -20.31 -0.34 7.85
C ASP A 166 -21.09 0.79 7.13
N GLY A 167 -21.14 0.76 5.80
CA GLY A 167 -21.81 1.76 4.97
C GLY A 167 -20.95 2.98 4.65
N THR A 168 -19.74 3.07 5.18
CA THR A 168 -18.81 4.14 4.83
C THR A 168 -18.25 3.95 3.44
N GLN A 169 -17.81 5.06 2.81
CA GLN A 169 -17.11 5.04 1.55
C GLN A 169 -16.00 6.07 1.57
N VAL A 170 -14.87 5.71 0.98
CA VAL A 170 -13.71 6.58 0.86
C VAL A 170 -13.26 6.62 -0.59
N LYS A 171 -12.97 7.83 -1.08
CA LYS A 171 -12.45 8.06 -2.42
C LYS A 171 -11.10 8.77 -2.33
N LYS A 172 -10.09 8.17 -2.94
CA LYS A 172 -8.77 8.78 -3.10
C LYS A 172 -8.20 8.43 -4.47
N ARG A 173 -7.26 9.26 -4.91
CA ARG A 173 -6.54 9.03 -6.16
C ARG A 173 -5.71 7.75 -6.12
N VAL A 174 -5.61 7.08 -7.27
CA VAL A 174 -4.77 5.89 -7.44
C VAL A 174 -3.94 5.97 -8.73
N LEU A 175 -2.76 5.39 -8.68
CA LEU A 175 -1.97 5.08 -9.86
C LEU A 175 -2.32 3.65 -10.29
N VAL A 176 -3.26 3.50 -11.22
CA VAL A 176 -3.83 2.18 -11.57
C VAL A 176 -2.77 1.18 -12.06
N GLU A 177 -1.64 1.65 -12.57
CA GLU A 177 -0.53 0.79 -13.00
C GLU A 177 0.15 0.10 -11.80
N MET A 178 0.10 0.71 -10.60
CA MET A 178 0.64 0.14 -9.38
C MET A 178 -0.18 -1.04 -8.86
N LEU A 179 -1.47 -1.09 -9.20
CA LEU A 179 -2.36 -2.18 -8.80
C LEU A 179 -1.98 -3.54 -9.41
N SER A 180 -1.09 -3.55 -10.42
CA SER A 180 -0.51 -4.79 -10.95
C SER A 180 0.49 -5.44 -9.99
N ASN A 181 1.09 -4.69 -9.06
CA ASN A 181 1.91 -5.22 -7.98
C ASN A 181 1.07 -5.86 -6.89
N GLY A 182 -0.21 -5.49 -6.83
CA GLY A 182 -1.20 -6.01 -5.91
C GLY A 182 -1.60 -5.02 -4.83
N VAL A 183 -2.74 -5.28 -4.22
CA VAL A 183 -3.28 -4.48 -3.13
C VAL A 183 -4.06 -5.38 -2.17
N GLU A 184 -3.81 -5.23 -0.87
CA GLU A 184 -4.64 -5.81 0.16
C GLU A 184 -6.00 -5.11 0.15
N VAL A 185 -7.06 -5.88 -0.05
CA VAL A 185 -8.41 -5.35 -0.17
C VAL A 185 -9.32 -5.74 0.99
N GLY A 186 -8.98 -6.79 1.72
CA GLY A 186 -9.73 -7.17 2.92
C GLY A 186 -9.67 -6.07 4.00
N LYS A 187 -8.53 -5.39 4.11
CA LYS A 187 -8.24 -4.38 5.13
C LYS A 187 -7.49 -3.20 4.53
N ILE A 188 -8.17 -2.28 3.83
CA ILE A 188 -7.53 -1.08 3.27
C ILE A 188 -7.39 0.00 4.34
N VAL A 189 -6.18 0.52 4.52
CA VAL A 189 -5.88 1.61 5.47
C VAL A 189 -6.60 2.90 5.05
N ARG A 190 -7.47 3.43 5.92
CA ARG A 190 -8.21 4.69 5.71
C ARG A 190 -7.54 5.87 6.39
N ASP A 191 -7.07 5.65 7.61
CA ASP A 191 -6.59 6.63 8.58
C ASP A 191 -5.60 5.99 9.58
N ASN A 192 -5.13 6.78 10.53
CA ASN A 192 -4.17 6.32 11.54
C ASN A 192 -4.74 5.21 12.45
N GLU A 193 -6.04 5.22 12.75
CA GLU A 193 -6.66 4.20 13.60
C GLU A 193 -6.67 2.85 12.88
N THR A 194 -7.14 2.82 11.64
CA THR A 194 -7.11 1.58 10.83
C THR A 194 -5.69 1.08 10.54
N PHE A 195 -4.71 1.99 10.44
CA PHE A 195 -3.30 1.59 10.30
C PHE A 195 -2.80 0.87 11.55
N ILE A 196 -3.09 1.42 12.74
CA ILE A 196 -2.71 0.82 14.02
C ILE A 196 -3.34 -0.57 14.17
N ASP A 197 -4.62 -0.70 13.88
CA ASP A 197 -5.35 -1.96 13.98
C ASP A 197 -4.81 -3.03 13.03
N ILE A 198 -4.45 -2.63 11.80
CA ILE A 198 -3.87 -3.56 10.81
C ILE A 198 -2.48 -4.04 11.23
N ILE A 199 -1.61 -3.13 11.72
CA ILE A 199 -0.26 -3.49 12.15
C ILE A 199 -0.29 -4.39 13.39
N ASN A 200 -1.21 -4.11 14.33
CA ASN A 200 -1.31 -4.84 15.58
C ASN A 200 -2.19 -6.10 15.47
N ASP A 201 -2.75 -6.36 14.29
CA ASP A 201 -3.77 -7.40 14.05
C ASP A 201 -4.89 -7.34 15.12
N SER A 202 -5.36 -6.13 15.41
CA SER A 202 -6.32 -5.80 16.44
C SER A 202 -7.52 -5.05 15.85
N GLY A 203 -8.63 -5.07 16.59
CA GLY A 203 -9.83 -4.33 16.22
C GLY A 203 -10.79 -5.09 15.27
N ASP A 204 -12.04 -4.66 15.30
CA ASP A 204 -13.11 -5.12 14.39
C ASP A 204 -13.14 -4.13 13.21
N LEU A 205 -12.26 -4.35 12.25
CA LEU A 205 -12.13 -3.47 11.09
C LEU A 205 -13.30 -3.65 10.14
N ALA A 206 -13.85 -2.55 9.65
CA ALA A 206 -14.81 -2.58 8.57
C ALA A 206 -14.21 -3.24 7.32
N HIS A 207 -14.90 -4.27 6.82
CA HIS A 207 -14.47 -5.01 5.65
C HIS A 207 -14.82 -4.26 4.36
N VAL A 208 -13.95 -4.35 3.37
CA VAL A 208 -14.23 -3.80 2.04
C VAL A 208 -15.22 -4.72 1.33
N LYS A 209 -16.38 -4.18 0.93
CA LYS A 209 -17.38 -4.90 0.13
C LYS A 209 -17.08 -4.87 -1.35
N LYS A 210 -16.68 -3.71 -1.84
CA LYS A 210 -16.40 -3.51 -3.27
C LYS A 210 -15.51 -2.31 -3.48
N ILE A 211 -14.86 -2.29 -4.65
CA ILE A 211 -14.13 -1.13 -5.16
C ILE A 211 -14.62 -0.76 -6.56
N SER A 212 -14.45 0.49 -6.94
CA SER A 212 -14.70 0.96 -8.31
C SER A 212 -13.74 2.08 -8.67
N PHE A 213 -13.67 2.41 -9.94
CA PHE A 213 -12.76 3.44 -10.46
C PHE A 213 -13.54 4.51 -11.20
N GLU A 214 -13.15 5.77 -11.04
CA GLU A 214 -13.71 6.87 -11.81
C GLU A 214 -12.62 7.88 -12.22
N GLY A 215 -12.89 8.68 -13.20
CA GLY A 215 -12.02 9.77 -13.64
C GLY A 215 -11.79 9.79 -15.14
N LYS A 216 -11.41 10.96 -15.64
CA LYS A 216 -11.14 11.16 -17.08
C LYS A 216 -9.99 10.29 -17.59
N GLY A 217 -9.09 9.87 -16.70
CA GLY A 217 -7.95 9.02 -17.02
C GLY A 217 -8.35 7.64 -17.54
N LEU A 218 -9.50 7.09 -17.14
CA LEU A 218 -9.99 5.77 -17.56
C LEU A 218 -10.10 5.63 -19.08
N SER A 219 -10.49 6.71 -19.78
CA SER A 219 -10.63 6.72 -21.24
C SER A 219 -9.33 6.42 -22.01
N TYR A 220 -8.18 6.48 -21.35
CA TYR A 220 -6.86 6.16 -21.92
C TYR A 220 -6.45 4.71 -21.73
N TYR A 221 -7.24 3.91 -21.02
CA TYR A 221 -7.02 2.49 -20.84
C TYR A 221 -7.97 1.66 -21.71
N LYS A 222 -7.67 0.38 -21.86
CA LYS A 222 -8.59 -0.58 -22.51
C LYS A 222 -9.75 -0.81 -21.55
N ASP A 223 -10.93 -1.06 -22.12
CA ASP A 223 -12.14 -1.34 -21.33
C ASP A 223 -11.99 -2.62 -20.49
N ASN A 224 -11.24 -3.59 -20.96
CA ASN A 224 -11.07 -4.88 -20.32
C ASN A 224 -9.89 -4.87 -19.34
N VAL A 225 -10.19 -5.04 -18.06
CA VAL A 225 -9.21 -5.12 -16.95
C VAL A 225 -9.16 -6.57 -16.45
N LYS A 226 -7.96 -7.14 -16.45
CA LYS A 226 -7.72 -8.45 -15.85
C LYS A 226 -7.61 -8.29 -14.33
N VAL A 227 -8.35 -9.11 -13.58
CA VAL A 227 -8.35 -9.13 -12.11
C VAL A 227 -7.96 -10.52 -11.65
N LEU A 228 -6.96 -10.59 -10.77
CA LEU A 228 -6.56 -11.80 -10.07
C LEU A 228 -6.93 -11.65 -8.61
N TYR A 229 -7.62 -12.64 -8.06
CA TYR A 229 -8.12 -12.68 -6.70
C TYR A 229 -7.34 -13.69 -5.87
N TYR A 230 -6.98 -13.30 -4.66
CA TYR A 230 -6.17 -14.11 -3.76
C TYR A 230 -6.81 -14.20 -2.37
N LEU A 231 -6.63 -15.35 -1.74
CA LEU A 231 -6.88 -15.58 -0.31
C LEU A 231 -5.56 -15.69 0.43
N SER A 232 -5.53 -15.26 1.68
CA SER A 232 -4.43 -15.59 2.59
C SER A 232 -4.42 -17.10 2.86
N GLU A 233 -3.24 -17.68 3.13
CA GLU A 233 -3.16 -19.12 3.45
C GLU A 233 -4.03 -19.51 4.66
N GLN A 234 -4.19 -18.62 5.63
CA GLN A 234 -5.03 -18.86 6.80
C GLN A 234 -6.51 -19.00 6.40
N ASN A 235 -7.04 -18.04 5.64
CA ASN A 235 -8.43 -18.05 5.19
C ASN A 235 -8.73 -19.20 4.22
N ASN A 236 -7.76 -19.60 3.38
CA ASN A 236 -7.93 -20.74 2.48
C ASN A 236 -8.08 -22.08 3.22
N LYS A 237 -7.40 -22.27 4.35
CA LYS A 237 -7.55 -23.47 5.19
C LYS A 237 -8.91 -23.56 5.88
N GLU A 238 -9.51 -22.42 6.23
CA GLU A 238 -10.86 -22.37 6.84
C GLU A 238 -11.95 -22.69 5.82
N SER A 239 -11.84 -22.21 4.57
CA SER A 239 -12.82 -22.50 3.52
C SER A 239 -12.86 -23.99 3.14
N TYR A 240 -11.73 -24.70 3.18
CA TYR A 240 -11.66 -26.16 2.95
C TYR A 240 -12.21 -27.01 4.10
N ASN A 241 -12.23 -26.49 5.32
CA ASN A 241 -12.74 -27.21 6.50
C ASN A 241 -14.23 -26.95 6.79
N GLY A 242 -14.85 -26.01 6.10
CA GLY A 242 -16.28 -25.68 6.26
C GLY A 242 -17.25 -26.50 5.42
N ASP A 243 -16.74 -27.26 4.43
CA ASP A 243 -17.56 -28.07 3.49
C ASP A 243 -17.56 -29.59 3.81
N ASN A 244 -17.27 -29.98 5.07
CA ASN A 244 -17.34 -31.39 5.53
C ASN A 244 -18.43 -31.60 6.59
#